data_2c4c15064fadd21528dba037c7ae4710
#
_entry.id   2c4c15064fadd21528dba037c7ae4710
#
_cell.length_a   1.000
_cell.length_b   1.000
_cell.length_c   1.000
_cell.angle_alpha   90.00
_cell.angle_beta   90.00
_cell.angle_gamma   90.00
#
_symmetry.space_group_name_H-M   'P 1'
#
loop_
_entity.id
_entity.type
_entity.pdbx_description
1 polymer ?
#
loop_
_entity_poly.entity_id
_entity_poly.type
_entity_poly.pdbx_seq_one_letter_code
_entity_poly.pdbx_strand_id
1 'polypeptide(L)'
;MDELLSKVKANLILEHTADDELLKGYITAAVSYAESYQHIPEGYYTENPMPPTTEQAVIILSSHFYESRDGSTGGFFADNTGAAQQVWNTVNLLLRLDRRWQV
;
A
#
# COMPACT_ATOMS: atom_id res chain seq x y z
N MET A 1 -3.24 11.08 6.31
CA MET A 1 -4.13 9.93 6.08
C MET A 1 -5.25 10.21 5.09
N ASP A 2 -5.91 11.34 5.21
CA ASP A 2 -7.03 11.65 4.31
C ASP A 2 -6.61 11.80 2.85
N GLU A 3 -5.43 12.36 2.63
CA GLU A 3 -4.94 12.51 1.26
C GLU A 3 -4.62 11.15 0.66
N LEU A 4 -4.00 10.27 1.42
CA LEU A 4 -3.72 8.91 0.96
C LEU A 4 -5.01 8.14 0.71
N LEU A 5 -6.00 8.32 1.59
CA LEU A 5 -7.29 7.67 1.41
C LEU A 5 -7.92 8.09 0.07
N SER A 6 -7.90 9.40 -0.22
CA SER A 6 -8.44 9.89 -1.49
C SER A 6 -7.71 9.29 -2.68
N LYS A 7 -6.39 9.18 -2.60
CA LYS A 7 -5.59 8.63 -3.69
C LYS A 7 -5.85 7.14 -3.90
N VAL A 8 -5.99 6.39 -2.81
CA VAL A 8 -6.27 4.96 -2.90
C VAL A 8 -7.67 4.76 -3.49
N LYS A 9 -8.66 5.55 -3.04
CA LYS A 9 -10.01 5.45 -3.58
C LYS A 9 -10.02 5.78 -5.07
N ALA A 10 -9.26 6.77 -5.49
CA ALA A 10 -9.17 7.11 -6.91
C ALA A 10 -8.55 5.94 -7.70
N ASN A 11 -7.53 5.32 -7.14
CA ASN A 11 -6.89 4.18 -7.80
C ASN A 11 -7.84 3.00 -7.94
N LEU A 12 -8.74 2.82 -6.96
CA LEU A 12 -9.72 1.73 -6.99
C LEU A 12 -11.03 2.12 -7.66
N ILE A 13 -11.17 3.37 -8.03
CA ILE A 13 -12.39 3.91 -8.65
C ILE A 13 -13.59 3.73 -7.70
N LEU A 14 -13.38 4.11 -6.43
CA LEU A 14 -14.43 4.02 -5.43
C LEU A 14 -14.97 5.40 -5.13
N GLU A 15 -16.30 5.54 -5.16
CA GLU A 15 -16.90 6.83 -4.89
C GLU A 15 -17.72 6.84 -3.60
N HIS A 16 -18.00 5.68 -3.01
CA HIS A 16 -18.76 5.64 -1.77
C HIS A 16 -17.83 5.70 -0.55
N THR A 17 -18.40 5.88 0.62
CA THR A 17 -17.63 5.98 1.85
C THR A 17 -17.77 4.76 2.75
N ALA A 18 -18.49 3.73 2.31
CA ALA A 18 -18.79 2.57 3.15
C ALA A 18 -17.54 1.85 3.65
N ASP A 19 -16.48 1.84 2.85
CA ASP A 19 -15.26 1.12 3.21
C ASP A 19 -14.12 2.02 3.65
N ASP A 20 -14.39 3.29 3.94
CA ASP A 20 -13.32 4.22 4.30
C ASP A 20 -12.52 3.79 5.51
N GLU A 21 -13.18 3.30 6.56
CA GLU A 21 -12.46 2.85 7.76
C GLU A 21 -11.62 1.61 7.47
N LEU A 22 -12.14 0.71 6.66
CA LEU A 22 -11.41 -0.49 6.26
C LEU A 22 -10.16 -0.08 5.46
N LEU A 23 -10.33 0.85 4.52
CA LEU A 23 -9.22 1.32 3.71
C LEU A 23 -8.16 2.01 4.56
N LYS A 24 -8.56 2.78 5.56
CA LYS A 24 -7.60 3.42 6.45
C LYS A 24 -6.74 2.40 7.17
N GLY A 25 -7.33 1.27 7.56
CA GLY A 25 -6.58 0.18 8.17
C GLY A 25 -5.54 -0.41 7.21
N TYR A 26 -5.93 -0.62 5.97
CA TYR A 26 -5.02 -1.14 4.96
C TYR A 26 -3.90 -0.14 4.64
N ILE A 27 -4.23 1.15 4.59
CA ILE A 27 -3.22 2.18 4.36
C ILE A 27 -2.22 2.21 5.51
N THR A 28 -2.72 2.12 6.75
CA THR A 28 -1.84 2.09 7.92
C THR A 28 -0.89 0.91 7.85
N ALA A 29 -1.40 -0.27 7.48
CA ALA A 29 -0.55 -1.45 7.34
C ALA A 29 0.47 -1.28 6.22
N ALA A 30 0.07 -0.68 5.11
CA ALA A 30 0.98 -0.46 3.98
C ALA A 30 2.09 0.52 4.35
N VAL A 31 1.74 1.58 5.08
CA VAL A 31 2.73 2.56 5.54
C VAL A 31 3.72 1.91 6.50
N SER A 32 3.23 1.09 7.43
CA SER A 32 4.10 0.36 8.35
C SER A 32 5.05 -0.57 7.60
N TYR A 33 4.55 -1.24 6.58
CA TYR A 33 5.37 -2.11 5.76
C TYR A 33 6.47 -1.30 5.08
N ALA A 34 6.11 -0.14 4.53
CA ALA A 34 7.08 0.71 3.84
C ALA A 34 8.19 1.18 4.80
N GLU A 35 7.80 1.63 5.99
CA GLU A 35 8.78 2.08 6.97
C GLU A 35 9.72 0.96 7.38
N SER A 36 9.17 -0.22 7.61
CA SER A 36 9.97 -1.37 8.00
C SER A 36 10.93 -1.79 6.88
N TYR A 37 10.43 -1.83 5.65
CA TYR A 37 11.25 -2.21 4.51
C TYR A 37 12.40 -1.22 4.30
N GLN A 38 12.13 0.05 4.51
CA GLN A 38 13.13 1.10 4.29
C GLN A 38 14.03 1.33 5.49
N HIS A 39 13.82 0.58 6.58
CA HIS A 39 14.63 0.70 7.79
C HIS A 39 14.55 2.09 8.42
N ILE A 40 13.35 2.65 8.46
CA ILE A 40 13.12 3.92 9.13
C ILE A 40 12.15 3.67 10.28
N PRO A 41 12.12 4.58 11.28
CA PRO A 41 11.30 4.35 12.47
C PRO A 41 9.82 4.32 12.16
N GLU A 42 9.09 3.53 12.94
CA GLU A 42 7.65 3.50 12.81
C GLU A 42 7.09 4.89 13.10
N GLY A 43 6.15 5.33 12.31
CA GLY A 43 5.58 6.67 12.47
C GLY A 43 6.32 7.76 11.73
N TYR A 44 7.41 7.42 11.07
CA TYR A 44 8.21 8.42 10.36
C TYR A 44 7.37 9.20 9.36
N TYR A 45 6.54 8.50 8.56
CA TYR A 45 5.73 9.18 7.55
C TYR A 45 4.49 9.87 8.11
N THR A 46 4.24 9.76 9.40
CA THR A 46 3.21 10.56 10.04
C THR A 46 3.70 11.99 10.22
N GLU A 47 5.01 12.16 10.45
CA GLU A 47 5.58 13.47 10.69
C GLU A 47 6.40 14.00 9.51
N ASN A 48 6.71 13.22 8.53
CA ASN A 48 7.53 13.63 7.41
C ASN A 48 6.85 13.28 6.10
N PRO A 49 7.03 14.10 5.07
CA PRO A 49 6.38 13.80 3.79
C PRO A 49 6.94 12.54 3.17
N MET A 50 6.09 11.83 2.46
CA MET A 50 6.46 10.58 1.82
C MET A 50 6.97 10.89 0.41
N PRO A 51 8.10 10.31 0.01
CA PRO A 51 8.56 10.49 -1.37
C PRO A 51 7.54 9.91 -2.37
N PRO A 52 7.48 10.45 -3.59
CA PRO A 52 6.48 9.98 -4.56
C PRO A 52 6.54 8.49 -4.87
N THR A 53 7.72 7.89 -4.94
CA THR A 53 7.83 6.46 -5.23
C THR A 53 7.34 5.62 -4.06
N THR A 54 7.62 6.04 -2.83
CA THR A 54 7.09 5.37 -1.65
C THR A 54 5.58 5.52 -1.57
N GLU A 55 5.07 6.71 -1.88
CA GLU A 55 3.63 6.95 -1.88
C GLU A 55 2.94 6.02 -2.89
N GLN A 56 3.51 5.88 -4.08
CA GLN A 56 2.94 5.02 -5.09
C GLN A 56 2.93 3.56 -4.61
N ALA A 57 3.99 3.13 -3.94
CA ALA A 57 4.04 1.78 -3.39
C ALA A 57 2.94 1.56 -2.35
N VAL A 58 2.71 2.55 -1.49
CA VAL A 58 1.67 2.47 -0.47
C VAL A 58 0.29 2.39 -1.12
N ILE A 59 0.06 3.17 -2.17
CA ILE A 59 -1.22 3.15 -2.88
C ILE A 59 -1.46 1.78 -3.51
N ILE A 60 -0.45 1.23 -4.18
CA ILE A 60 -0.56 -0.08 -4.82
C ILE A 60 -0.82 -1.17 -3.78
N LEU A 61 -0.08 -1.15 -2.68
CA LEU A 61 -0.22 -2.18 -1.66
C LEU A 61 -1.56 -2.10 -0.95
N SER A 62 -2.00 -0.87 -0.62
CA SER A 62 -3.32 -0.67 0.00
C SER A 62 -4.44 -1.18 -0.90
N SER A 63 -4.33 -0.89 -2.20
CA SER A 63 -5.32 -1.34 -3.17
C SER A 63 -5.33 -2.86 -3.28
N HIS A 64 -4.16 -3.47 -3.26
CA HIS A 64 -4.03 -4.93 -3.31
C HIS A 64 -4.70 -5.57 -2.09
N PHE A 65 -4.46 -5.02 -0.89
CA PHE A 65 -5.09 -5.52 0.32
C PHE A 65 -6.61 -5.44 0.21
N TYR A 66 -7.10 -4.31 -0.30
CA TYR A 66 -8.55 -4.12 -0.42
C TYR A 66 -9.16 -5.12 -1.40
N GLU A 67 -8.52 -5.31 -2.54
CA GLU A 67 -9.06 -6.18 -3.58
C GLU A 67 -8.97 -7.66 -3.21
N SER A 68 -8.05 -8.04 -2.35
CA SER A 68 -7.89 -9.44 -1.96
C SER A 68 -8.51 -9.77 -0.61
N ARG A 69 -9.32 -8.85 -0.04
CA ARG A 69 -9.82 -9.02 1.32
C ARG A 69 -10.88 -10.10 1.50
N ASP A 70 -11.62 -10.44 0.46
CA ASP A 70 -12.66 -11.43 0.63
C ASP A 70 -12.42 -12.66 -0.26
N GLY A 71 -13.19 -13.69 -0.02
CA GLY A 71 -12.98 -14.94 -0.72
C GLY A 71 -13.20 -14.89 -2.21
N SER A 72 -14.11 -14.04 -2.68
CA SER A 72 -14.39 -13.99 -4.10
C SER A 72 -13.24 -13.33 -4.85
N THR A 73 -12.69 -12.28 -4.28
CA THR A 73 -11.53 -11.64 -4.87
C THR A 73 -10.29 -12.47 -4.58
N GLY A 74 -10.23 -13.05 -3.39
CA GLY A 74 -9.13 -13.91 -3.00
C GLY A 74 -9.00 -15.11 -3.92
N GLY A 75 -10.12 -15.61 -4.42
CA GLY A 75 -10.09 -16.71 -5.35
C GLY A 75 -9.36 -16.37 -6.63
N PHE A 76 -9.55 -15.17 -7.13
CA PHE A 76 -8.84 -14.71 -8.31
C PHE A 76 -7.33 -14.71 -8.05
N PHE A 77 -6.91 -14.16 -6.91
CA PHE A 77 -5.49 -14.09 -6.61
C PHE A 77 -4.92 -15.47 -6.25
N ALA A 78 -5.72 -16.34 -5.66
CA ALA A 78 -5.29 -17.69 -5.35
C ALA A 78 -4.98 -18.47 -6.63
N ASP A 79 -5.79 -18.25 -7.67
CA ASP A 79 -5.58 -18.92 -8.93
C ASP A 79 -4.54 -18.20 -9.79
N ASN A 80 -4.13 -16.99 -9.39
CA ASN A 80 -3.19 -16.23 -10.19
C ASN A 80 -2.08 -15.73 -9.28
N THR A 81 -1.29 -16.64 -8.76
CA THR A 81 -0.20 -16.33 -7.86
C THR A 81 0.84 -15.44 -8.52
N GLY A 82 0.96 -15.55 -9.86
CA GLY A 82 1.90 -14.69 -10.57
C GLY A 82 1.53 -13.22 -10.47
N ALA A 83 0.23 -12.90 -10.51
CA ALA A 83 -0.22 -11.52 -10.39
C ALA A 83 0.06 -10.96 -9.00
N ALA A 84 -0.20 -11.76 -7.96
CA ALA A 84 0.06 -11.33 -6.59
C ALA A 84 1.55 -11.13 -6.38
N GLN A 85 2.37 -12.03 -6.88
CA GLN A 85 3.81 -11.92 -6.76
C GLN A 85 4.31 -10.66 -7.47
N GLN A 86 3.71 -10.31 -8.60
CA GLN A 86 4.12 -9.13 -9.33
C GLN A 86 3.80 -7.85 -8.56
N VAL A 87 2.67 -7.81 -7.85
CA VAL A 87 2.34 -6.67 -6.99
C VAL A 87 3.43 -6.47 -5.94
N TRP A 88 3.81 -7.55 -5.25
CA TRP A 88 4.84 -7.47 -4.22
C TRP A 88 6.19 -7.07 -4.80
N ASN A 89 6.53 -7.59 -5.99
CA ASN A 89 7.79 -7.23 -6.64
C ASN A 89 7.81 -5.74 -6.98
N THR A 90 6.71 -5.22 -7.48
CA THR A 90 6.61 -3.80 -7.84
C THR A 90 6.70 -2.92 -6.60
N VAL A 91 5.97 -3.27 -5.54
CA VAL A 91 5.99 -2.52 -4.29
C VAL A 91 7.40 -2.49 -3.73
N ASN A 92 8.06 -3.65 -3.68
CA ASN A 92 9.41 -3.72 -3.12
C ASN A 92 10.42 -2.94 -3.95
N LEU A 93 10.27 -2.94 -5.26
CA LEU A 93 11.16 -2.16 -6.12
C LEU A 93 11.00 -0.66 -5.85
N LEU A 94 9.76 -0.19 -5.76
CA LEU A 94 9.50 1.22 -5.50
C LEU A 94 10.02 1.64 -4.12
N LEU A 95 9.83 0.80 -3.12
CA LEU A 95 10.31 1.11 -1.78
C LEU A 95 11.83 1.13 -1.72
N ARG A 96 12.47 0.27 -2.49
CA ARG A 96 13.93 0.20 -2.50
C ARG A 96 14.54 1.49 -3.04
N LEU A 97 13.86 2.17 -3.94
CA LEU A 97 14.38 3.41 -4.51
C LEU A 97 14.56 4.50 -3.46
N ASP A 98 13.73 4.47 -2.40
CA ASP A 98 13.82 5.47 -1.36
C ASP A 98 14.43 4.94 -0.07
N ARG A 99 15.00 3.74 -0.12
CA ARG A 99 15.56 3.12 1.07
C ARG A 99 16.81 3.84 1.51
N ARG A 100 16.98 3.96 2.85
CA ARG A 100 18.18 4.57 3.36
C ARG A 100 19.31 3.60 3.32
N TRP A 101 20.39 3.99 2.67
CA TRP A 101 21.51 3.10 2.51
C TRP A 101 22.58 3.26 3.52
N GLN A 102 22.62 4.36 4.26
CA GLN A 102 23.64 4.53 5.15
C GLN A 102 23.31 3.91 6.35
N VAL A 103 23.61 3.12 6.75
CA VAL A 103 23.36 2.52 7.93
C VAL A 103 24.43 1.85 8.54
#